data_10a2fc51e0ba9d95e0582bc007519c1f
#
_entry.id   10a2fc51e0ba9d95e0582bc007519c1f
#
_cell.length_a   1.000
_cell.length_b   1.000
_cell.length_c   1.000
_cell.angle_alpha   90.00
_cell.angle_beta   90.00
_cell.angle_gamma   90.00
#
_symmetry.space_group_name_H-M   'P 1'
#
loop_
_entity.id
_entity.type
_entity.pdbx_description
1 polymer ?
#
loop_
_entity_poly.entity_id
_entity_poly.type
_entity_poly.pdbx_seq_one_letter_code
_entity_poly.pdbx_strand_id
1 'polypeptide(L)'
;MENNDNLSRKEQRELISKIKIEFKAMQTPEFVDVIEILPLPIVTIDNQHAKKEIVGARKLGKEIYLQEFKLLDYRKYRSKPTIKTKQLVLTGTPASQEGEINNETETDWKDYYVPYHDYLDKTMNVFSKGQYKRALVRFEVILSSYKDDVNAQFYGGLCLFNLGEYDKAISYFTSLTQSAYNNFDEEAQWMTALSYEKTGQKNKANKILLQIVEQKGYYEKQARLKL
;
A
#
# COMPACT_ATOMS: atom_id res chain seq x y z
N MET A 1 -22.39 23.21 45.57
CA MET A 1 -23.62 22.91 44.77
C MET A 1 -23.06 22.42 43.42
N GLU A 2 -22.94 21.10 43.33
CA GLU A 2 -22.43 20.42 42.14
C GLU A 2 -23.60 20.08 41.26
N ASN A 3 -23.62 20.64 40.06
CA ASN A 3 -24.58 20.24 39.02
C ASN A 3 -24.13 18.89 38.45
N ASN A 4 -24.80 17.83 38.86
CA ASN A 4 -24.72 16.53 38.25
C ASN A 4 -25.64 16.52 36.98
N ASP A 5 -25.10 16.92 35.84
CA ASP A 5 -25.79 16.81 34.55
C ASP A 5 -25.81 15.34 34.07
N ASN A 6 -26.61 14.53 34.73
CA ASN A 6 -26.95 13.20 34.23
C ASN A 6 -28.01 13.37 33.12
N LEU A 7 -27.55 13.33 31.86
CA LEU A 7 -28.42 13.25 30.68
C LEU A 7 -29.45 12.14 30.85
N SER A 8 -30.70 12.46 30.59
CA SER A 8 -31.77 11.44 30.59
C SER A 8 -31.48 10.32 29.60
N ARG A 9 -32.02 9.12 29.84
CA ARG A 9 -31.85 7.99 28.95
C ARG A 9 -32.31 8.28 27.50
N LYS A 10 -33.18 9.22 27.29
CA LYS A 10 -33.65 9.66 25.97
C LYS A 10 -32.59 10.50 25.28
N GLU A 11 -31.99 11.47 25.98
CA GLU A 11 -30.92 12.33 25.49
C GLU A 11 -29.64 11.54 25.19
N GLN A 12 -29.32 10.55 26.03
CA GLN A 12 -28.20 9.63 25.76
C GLN A 12 -28.40 8.83 24.46
N ARG A 13 -29.62 8.34 24.19
CA ARG A 13 -29.95 7.63 22.95
C ARG A 13 -29.88 8.55 21.72
N GLU A 14 -30.35 9.78 21.84
CA GLU A 14 -30.27 10.78 20.77
C GLU A 14 -28.81 11.18 20.47
N LEU A 15 -27.99 11.35 21.51
CA LEU A 15 -26.57 11.64 21.38
C LEU A 15 -25.82 10.49 20.70
N ILE A 16 -26.07 9.24 21.12
CA ILE A 16 -25.50 8.04 20.49
C ILE A 16 -25.96 7.91 19.04
N SER A 17 -27.20 8.26 18.73
CA SER A 17 -27.72 8.25 17.38
C SER A 17 -27.01 9.30 16.50
N LYS A 18 -26.82 10.53 16.99
CA LYS A 18 -26.08 11.59 16.30
C LYS A 18 -24.62 11.19 16.06
N ILE A 19 -23.93 10.69 17.09
CA ILE A 19 -22.56 10.20 16.96
C ILE A 19 -22.45 9.08 15.92
N LYS A 20 -23.40 8.15 15.88
CA LYS A 20 -23.42 7.08 14.85
C LYS A 20 -23.62 7.63 13.45
N ILE A 21 -24.43 8.66 13.27
CA ILE A 21 -24.67 9.31 11.97
C ILE A 21 -23.40 10.07 11.54
N GLU A 22 -22.77 10.83 12.44
CA GLU A 22 -21.53 11.53 12.17
C GLU A 22 -20.37 10.55 11.86
N PHE A 23 -20.26 9.45 12.62
CA PHE A 23 -19.28 8.41 12.36
C PHE A 23 -19.50 7.71 11.01
N LYS A 24 -20.75 7.53 10.62
CA LYS A 24 -21.13 6.97 9.31
C LYS A 24 -20.85 7.96 8.17
N ALA A 25 -21.07 9.25 8.40
CA ALA A 25 -20.72 10.32 7.44
C ALA A 25 -19.20 10.48 7.28
N MET A 26 -18.40 10.27 8.35
CA MET A 26 -16.95 10.25 8.28
C MET A 26 -16.38 8.97 7.64
N GLN A 27 -17.18 7.91 7.54
CA GLN A 27 -16.79 6.65 6.88
C GLN A 27 -17.24 6.55 5.42
N THR A 28 -18.07 7.47 4.94
CA THR A 28 -18.28 7.59 3.49
C THR A 28 -17.05 8.30 2.94
N PRO A 29 -16.17 7.63 2.16
CA PRO A 29 -15.19 8.35 1.40
C PRO A 29 -16.00 9.29 0.50
N GLU A 30 -15.77 10.61 0.57
CA GLU A 30 -16.06 11.47 -0.56
C GLU A 30 -15.48 10.72 -1.76
N PHE A 31 -16.30 10.51 -2.77
CA PHE A 31 -15.93 9.90 -4.02
C PHE A 31 -14.79 10.73 -4.61
N VAL A 32 -13.57 10.46 -4.18
CA VAL A 32 -12.41 10.67 -5.03
C VAL A 32 -12.68 9.71 -6.18
N ASP A 33 -12.86 10.25 -7.37
CA ASP A 33 -13.04 9.47 -8.59
C ASP A 33 -12.23 8.19 -8.44
N VAL A 34 -12.93 7.08 -8.28
CA VAL A 34 -12.29 5.76 -8.30
C VAL A 34 -11.68 5.72 -9.69
N ILE A 35 -10.41 6.07 -9.78
CA ILE A 35 -9.65 5.75 -10.97
C ILE A 35 -9.76 4.23 -10.98
N GLU A 36 -10.65 3.78 -11.87
CA GLU A 36 -10.76 2.39 -12.22
C GLU A 36 -9.33 1.92 -12.39
N ILE A 37 -8.78 1.27 -11.35
CA ILE A 37 -7.50 0.59 -11.48
C ILE A 37 -7.88 -0.48 -12.49
N LEU A 38 -7.68 -0.15 -13.78
CA LEU A 38 -7.80 -1.13 -14.84
C LEU A 38 -7.08 -2.36 -14.30
N PRO A 39 -7.74 -3.51 -14.21
CA PRO A 39 -7.10 -4.71 -13.70
C PRO A 39 -5.78 -4.81 -14.42
N LEU A 40 -4.67 -4.84 -13.66
CA LEU A 40 -3.35 -4.98 -14.26
C LEU A 40 -3.47 -6.21 -15.16
N PRO A 41 -3.34 -6.06 -16.47
CA PRO A 41 -3.67 -7.13 -17.37
C PRO A 41 -2.84 -8.35 -17.00
N ILE A 42 -3.46 -9.50 -17.02
CA ILE A 42 -2.76 -10.77 -17.05
C ILE A 42 -2.04 -10.80 -18.41
N VAL A 43 -0.84 -10.22 -18.44
CA VAL A 43 0.02 -10.27 -19.61
C VAL A 43 0.58 -11.69 -19.66
N THR A 44 -0.04 -12.54 -20.46
CA THR A 44 0.66 -13.70 -21.01
C THR A 44 1.75 -13.12 -21.90
N ILE A 45 2.94 -12.96 -21.36
CA ILE A 45 4.10 -12.48 -22.10
C ILE A 45 4.49 -13.59 -23.08
N ASP A 46 4.16 -13.38 -24.34
CA ASP A 46 4.82 -14.08 -25.44
C ASP A 46 6.29 -13.63 -25.44
N ASN A 47 7.18 -14.56 -25.11
CA ASN A 47 8.61 -14.34 -24.87
C ASN A 47 9.42 -13.99 -26.12
N GLN A 48 8.84 -13.40 -27.16
CA GLN A 48 9.52 -13.16 -28.44
C GLN A 48 10.04 -11.73 -28.69
N HIS A 49 9.97 -10.82 -27.74
CA HIS A 49 10.54 -9.48 -27.94
C HIS A 49 11.90 -9.32 -27.27
N ALA A 50 12.89 -9.50 -28.15
CA ALA A 50 14.29 -9.08 -28.15
C ALA A 50 14.89 -8.42 -26.90
N LYS A 51 15.81 -9.18 -26.29
CA LYS A 51 16.91 -8.71 -25.45
C LYS A 51 17.61 -7.50 -26.07
N LYS A 52 17.51 -6.33 -25.46
CA LYS A 52 18.51 -5.28 -25.55
C LYS A 52 19.39 -5.41 -24.30
N GLU A 53 20.61 -5.89 -24.47
CA GLU A 53 21.64 -5.89 -23.41
C GLU A 53 21.97 -4.44 -23.07
N ILE A 54 21.68 -4.03 -21.85
CA ILE A 54 22.12 -2.78 -21.26
C ILE A 54 23.20 -3.13 -20.23
N VAL A 55 24.37 -2.55 -20.38
CA VAL A 55 25.52 -2.69 -19.45
C VAL A 55 25.08 -2.22 -18.07
N GLY A 56 25.15 -3.13 -17.09
CA GLY A 56 24.57 -2.91 -15.77
C GLY A 56 23.12 -3.43 -15.64
N ALA A 57 22.76 -4.42 -16.45
CA ALA A 57 21.40 -4.90 -16.64
C ALA A 57 20.73 -5.28 -15.32
N ARG A 58 19.71 -4.51 -14.96
CA ARG A 58 18.71 -4.89 -13.96
C ARG A 58 18.04 -6.18 -14.40
N LYS A 59 17.72 -7.04 -13.44
CA LYS A 59 17.24 -8.40 -13.71
C LYS A 59 15.72 -8.43 -13.76
N LEU A 60 15.17 -9.16 -14.72
CA LEU A 60 13.79 -9.62 -14.62
C LEU A 60 13.75 -10.76 -13.59
N GLY A 61 13.11 -10.53 -12.46
CA GLY A 61 12.94 -11.54 -11.43
C GLY A 61 11.75 -12.45 -11.74
N LYS A 62 11.68 -13.59 -11.06
CA LYS A 62 10.55 -14.49 -11.18
C LYS A 62 9.28 -13.82 -10.66
N GLU A 63 8.25 -13.77 -11.47
CA GLU A 63 6.96 -13.24 -11.11
C GLU A 63 6.05 -14.32 -10.52
N ILE A 64 5.23 -13.92 -9.58
CA ILE A 64 4.11 -14.68 -9.05
C ILE A 64 2.89 -13.77 -9.00
N TYR A 65 1.72 -14.38 -8.96
CA TYR A 65 0.46 -13.65 -8.87
C TYR A 65 -0.27 -14.06 -7.60
N LEU A 66 -0.71 -13.06 -6.85
CA LEU A 66 -1.53 -13.21 -5.66
C LEU A 66 -2.79 -12.38 -5.83
N GLN A 67 -3.97 -13.01 -5.87
CA GLN A 67 -5.24 -12.32 -6.10
C GLN A 67 -5.17 -11.37 -7.33
N GLU A 68 -4.61 -11.84 -8.43
CA GLU A 68 -4.40 -11.09 -9.70
C GLU A 68 -3.32 -9.99 -9.63
N PHE A 69 -2.70 -9.74 -8.49
CA PHE A 69 -1.60 -8.80 -8.36
C PHE A 69 -0.27 -9.43 -8.71
N LYS A 70 0.47 -8.78 -9.62
CA LYS A 70 1.83 -9.17 -10.00
C LYS A 70 2.79 -8.90 -8.84
N LEU A 71 3.60 -9.87 -8.47
CA LEU A 71 4.63 -9.76 -7.43
C LEU A 71 5.95 -10.36 -7.90
N LEU A 72 7.06 -9.80 -7.44
CA LEU A 72 8.36 -10.45 -7.51
C LEU A 72 8.47 -11.54 -6.44
N ASP A 73 8.87 -12.73 -6.85
CA ASP A 73 8.98 -13.89 -5.96
C ASP A 73 10.27 -13.86 -5.12
N TYR A 74 10.15 -13.44 -3.88
CA TYR A 74 11.27 -13.47 -2.92
C TYR A 74 11.28 -14.72 -2.01
N ARG A 75 10.35 -15.68 -2.17
CA ARG A 75 10.20 -16.83 -1.26
C ARG A 75 11.48 -17.60 -1.05
N LYS A 76 12.28 -17.76 -2.10
CA LYS A 76 13.57 -18.44 -2.03
C LYS A 76 14.59 -17.75 -1.14
N TYR A 77 14.54 -16.44 -1.05
CA TYR A 77 15.56 -15.62 -0.37
C TYR A 77 15.08 -15.09 0.99
N ARG A 78 13.77 -15.00 1.20
CA ARG A 78 13.15 -14.36 2.36
C ARG A 78 12.17 -15.32 3.08
N SER A 79 12.52 -16.61 3.14
CA SER A 79 11.67 -17.64 3.75
C SER A 79 11.78 -17.68 5.28
N LYS A 80 12.87 -17.15 5.85
CA LYS A 80 13.07 -17.12 7.31
C LYS A 80 12.27 -15.99 7.96
N PRO A 81 11.85 -16.12 9.25
CA PRO A 81 11.19 -15.04 9.98
C PRO A 81 12.11 -13.83 10.15
N THR A 82 11.90 -12.79 9.35
CA THR A 82 12.80 -11.63 9.27
C THR A 82 12.06 -10.29 9.28
N ILE A 83 10.76 -10.28 9.01
CA ILE A 83 9.95 -9.08 9.17
C ILE A 83 9.65 -8.88 10.65
N LYS A 84 10.20 -7.81 11.22
CA LYS A 84 9.95 -7.38 12.59
C LYS A 84 8.63 -6.61 12.63
N THR A 85 7.69 -7.05 13.43
CA THR A 85 6.44 -6.36 13.70
C THR A 85 6.17 -6.32 15.20
N LYS A 86 5.27 -5.48 15.63
CA LYS A 86 4.87 -5.36 17.05
C LYS A 86 3.50 -5.98 17.25
N GLN A 87 3.33 -6.73 18.30
CA GLN A 87 2.03 -7.24 18.73
C GLN A 87 1.72 -6.73 20.12
N LEU A 88 0.50 -6.24 20.30
CA LEU A 88 -0.02 -5.88 21.60
C LEU A 88 -0.29 -7.18 22.36
N VAL A 89 0.40 -7.37 23.45
CA VAL A 89 0.12 -8.47 24.39
C VAL A 89 -0.69 -7.89 25.53
N LEU A 90 -1.95 -8.28 25.61
CA LEU A 90 -2.76 -8.00 26.79
C LEU A 90 -2.27 -8.94 27.90
N THR A 91 -1.46 -8.42 28.81
CA THR A 91 -1.09 -9.14 30.04
C THR A 91 -2.25 -8.99 31.01
N GLY A 92 -3.32 -9.73 30.75
CA GLY A 92 -4.40 -9.92 31.71
C GLY A 92 -4.15 -11.23 32.44
N THR A 93 -3.83 -11.19 33.72
CA THR A 93 -4.03 -12.32 34.59
C THR A 93 -5.51 -12.70 34.58
N PRO A 94 -5.88 -13.99 34.41
CA PRO A 94 -7.27 -14.38 34.58
C PRO A 94 -7.69 -14.03 36.00
N ALA A 95 -8.75 -13.21 36.09
CA ALA A 95 -9.30 -12.79 37.36
C ALA A 95 -9.79 -14.02 38.15
N SER A 96 -8.99 -14.43 39.12
CA SER A 96 -9.45 -15.23 40.24
C SER A 96 -9.22 -14.39 41.47
N GLN A 97 -10.35 -14.03 42.08
CA GLN A 97 -10.53 -13.36 43.38
C GLN A 97 -10.69 -11.83 43.36
N GLU A 98 -11.81 -11.47 43.96
CA GLU A 98 -12.26 -10.13 44.30
C GLU A 98 -11.17 -9.34 45.01
N GLY A 99 -10.76 -8.21 44.44
CA GLY A 99 -9.85 -7.26 45.07
C GLY A 99 -9.46 -6.18 44.07
N GLU A 100 -9.92 -4.98 44.32
CA GLU A 100 -9.53 -3.67 43.80
C GLU A 100 -9.06 -3.59 42.34
N ILE A 101 -9.94 -3.05 41.49
CA ILE A 101 -9.69 -2.74 40.09
C ILE A 101 -8.72 -1.57 40.02
N ASN A 102 -7.42 -1.85 40.02
CA ASN A 102 -6.43 -0.92 39.52
C ASN A 102 -6.42 -0.97 38.02
N ASN A 103 -7.04 0.01 37.36
CA ASN A 103 -7.22 0.17 35.92
C ASN A 103 -5.92 0.59 35.20
N GLU A 104 -4.80 -0.02 35.48
CA GLU A 104 -3.59 0.10 34.65
C GLU A 104 -3.33 -1.22 33.94
N THR A 105 -4.06 -1.44 32.84
CA THR A 105 -3.65 -2.45 31.85
C THR A 105 -2.38 -1.97 31.17
N GLU A 106 -1.22 -2.37 31.71
CA GLU A 106 0.04 -2.21 30.99
C GLU A 106 -0.05 -2.96 29.65
N THR A 107 -0.16 -2.19 28.59
CA THR A 107 -0.10 -2.70 27.22
C THR A 107 1.37 -2.88 26.86
N ASP A 108 1.87 -4.12 26.95
CA ASP A 108 3.23 -4.44 26.58
C ASP A 108 3.30 -4.78 25.08
N TRP A 109 4.13 -4.03 24.34
CA TRP A 109 4.38 -4.27 22.93
C TRP A 109 5.57 -5.20 22.76
N LYS A 110 5.32 -6.44 22.34
CA LYS A 110 6.40 -7.40 22.06
C LYS A 110 6.76 -7.44 20.58
N ASP A 111 8.06 -7.48 20.31
CA ASP A 111 8.57 -7.71 18.98
C ASP A 111 8.22 -9.13 18.53
N TYR A 112 7.68 -9.23 17.33
CA TYR A 112 7.29 -10.47 16.71
C TYR A 112 7.90 -10.58 15.31
N TYR A 113 8.44 -11.75 14.97
CA TYR A 113 9.09 -11.99 13.69
C TYR A 113 8.28 -12.96 12.86
N VAL A 114 8.06 -12.62 11.60
CA VAL A 114 7.30 -13.43 10.64
C VAL A 114 8.08 -13.62 9.34
N PRO A 115 7.83 -14.72 8.59
CA PRO A 115 8.35 -14.85 7.23
C PRO A 115 7.84 -13.72 6.33
N TYR A 116 8.70 -13.28 5.40
CA TYR A 116 8.36 -12.21 4.47
C TYR A 116 7.07 -12.48 3.68
N HIS A 117 6.93 -13.67 3.10
CA HIS A 117 5.78 -13.98 2.26
C HIS A 117 4.46 -13.99 3.04
N ASP A 118 4.44 -14.50 4.27
CA ASP A 118 3.24 -14.50 5.13
C ASP A 118 2.82 -13.07 5.48
N TYR A 119 3.80 -12.20 5.68
CA TYR A 119 3.53 -10.78 5.95
C TYR A 119 3.05 -10.06 4.70
N LEU A 120 3.69 -10.31 3.54
CA LEU A 120 3.30 -9.75 2.26
C LEU A 120 1.88 -10.18 1.86
N ASP A 121 1.54 -11.47 1.97
CA ASP A 121 0.20 -12.00 1.64
C ASP A 121 -0.89 -11.29 2.46
N LYS A 122 -0.68 -11.16 3.77
CA LYS A 122 -1.60 -10.41 4.63
C LYS A 122 -1.68 -8.93 4.26
N THR A 123 -0.58 -8.35 3.80
CA THR A 123 -0.52 -6.95 3.35
C THR A 123 -1.28 -6.75 2.05
N MET A 124 -1.09 -7.64 1.08
CA MET A 124 -1.82 -7.63 -0.19
C MET A 124 -3.33 -7.83 0.01
N ASN A 125 -3.75 -8.67 0.96
CA ASN A 125 -5.15 -8.81 1.32
C ASN A 125 -5.76 -7.50 1.90
N VAL A 126 -4.98 -6.73 2.65
CA VAL A 126 -5.40 -5.40 3.12
C VAL A 126 -5.48 -4.41 1.95
N PHE A 127 -4.50 -4.45 1.05
CA PHE A 127 -4.45 -3.63 -0.16
C PHE A 127 -5.64 -3.93 -1.10
N SER A 128 -5.93 -5.19 -1.39
CA SER A 128 -7.02 -5.61 -2.28
C SER A 128 -8.42 -5.17 -1.79
N LYS A 129 -8.56 -4.92 -0.49
CA LYS A 129 -9.77 -4.37 0.12
C LYS A 129 -9.86 -2.84 0.09
N GLY A 130 -8.94 -2.16 -0.62
CA GLY A 130 -8.89 -0.70 -0.69
C GLY A 130 -8.47 -0.01 0.62
N GLN A 131 -7.97 -0.75 1.61
CA GLN A 131 -7.55 -0.19 2.90
C GLN A 131 -6.13 0.41 2.78
N TYR A 132 -5.94 1.38 1.88
CA TYR A 132 -4.64 1.89 1.47
C TYR A 132 -3.79 2.45 2.61
N LYS A 133 -4.39 3.18 3.54
CA LYS A 133 -3.65 3.69 4.71
C LYS A 133 -3.05 2.56 5.57
N ARG A 134 -3.82 1.50 5.82
CA ARG A 134 -3.35 0.33 6.57
C ARG A 134 -2.33 -0.48 5.78
N ALA A 135 -2.55 -0.64 4.47
CA ALA A 135 -1.63 -1.35 3.59
C ALA A 135 -0.28 -0.61 3.50
N LEU A 136 -0.30 0.72 3.39
CA LEU A 136 0.92 1.55 3.34
C LEU A 136 1.80 1.32 4.57
N VAL A 137 1.25 1.44 5.77
CA VAL A 137 1.99 1.18 7.02
C VAL A 137 2.64 -0.21 7.00
N ARG A 138 1.97 -1.20 6.45
CA ARG A 138 2.50 -2.56 6.36
C ARG A 138 3.59 -2.69 5.29
N PHE A 139 3.48 -1.99 4.15
CA PHE A 139 4.56 -1.91 3.16
C PHE A 139 5.78 -1.20 3.73
N GLU A 140 5.61 -0.15 4.52
CA GLU A 140 6.71 0.53 5.20
C GLU A 140 7.43 -0.39 6.20
N VAL A 141 6.72 -1.28 6.89
CA VAL A 141 7.34 -2.32 7.73
C VAL A 141 8.19 -3.29 6.88
N ILE A 142 7.74 -3.67 5.68
CA ILE A 142 8.57 -4.44 4.75
C ILE A 142 9.81 -3.64 4.36
N LEU A 143 9.65 -2.38 3.97
CA LEU A 143 10.76 -1.51 3.56
C LEU A 143 11.75 -1.20 4.69
N SER A 144 11.32 -1.25 5.96
CA SER A 144 12.22 -1.13 7.10
C SER A 144 13.20 -2.31 7.20
N SER A 145 12.76 -3.49 6.76
CA SER A 145 13.60 -4.71 6.74
C SER A 145 14.33 -4.91 5.41
N TYR A 146 13.71 -4.49 4.30
CA TYR A 146 14.19 -4.68 2.92
C TYR A 146 13.94 -3.41 2.12
N LYS A 147 14.86 -2.46 2.18
CA LYS A 147 14.75 -1.13 1.53
C LYS A 147 14.59 -1.20 0.01
N ASP A 148 15.10 -2.27 -0.60
CA ASP A 148 15.08 -2.54 -2.05
C ASP A 148 13.91 -3.41 -2.50
N ASP A 149 12.93 -3.63 -1.63
CA ASP A 149 11.78 -4.47 -1.95
C ASP A 149 10.86 -3.82 -3.00
N VAL A 150 10.91 -4.34 -4.23
CA VAL A 150 10.13 -3.75 -5.34
C VAL A 150 8.62 -3.94 -5.17
N ASN A 151 8.16 -5.01 -4.51
CA ASN A 151 6.74 -5.19 -4.23
C ASN A 151 6.24 -4.09 -3.29
N ALA A 152 6.95 -3.89 -2.18
CA ALA A 152 6.58 -2.88 -1.19
C ALA A 152 6.73 -1.45 -1.73
N GLN A 153 7.74 -1.18 -2.56
CA GLN A 153 7.90 0.11 -3.23
C GLN A 153 6.75 0.37 -4.21
N PHE A 154 6.41 -0.59 -5.07
CA PHE A 154 5.36 -0.40 -6.06
C PHE A 154 3.98 -0.26 -5.41
N TYR A 155 3.57 -1.22 -4.58
CA TYR A 155 2.25 -1.20 -3.95
C TYR A 155 2.12 -0.14 -2.85
N GLY A 156 3.22 0.22 -2.18
CA GLY A 156 3.29 1.39 -1.29
C GLY A 156 3.07 2.69 -2.07
N GLY A 157 3.68 2.83 -3.24
CA GLY A 157 3.46 3.94 -4.16
C GLY A 157 2.00 4.03 -4.63
N LEU A 158 1.36 2.89 -4.95
CA LEU A 158 -0.07 2.84 -5.29
C LEU A 158 -0.95 3.24 -4.11
N CYS A 159 -0.60 2.85 -2.88
CA CYS A 159 -1.31 3.31 -1.69
C CYS A 159 -1.26 4.84 -1.57
N LEU A 160 -0.06 5.43 -1.69
CA LEU A 160 0.14 6.87 -1.63
C LEU A 160 -0.64 7.61 -2.73
N PHE A 161 -0.62 7.07 -3.96
CA PHE A 161 -1.39 7.62 -5.07
C PHE A 161 -2.90 7.65 -4.75
N ASN A 162 -3.45 6.54 -4.25
CA ASN A 162 -4.87 6.45 -3.88
C ASN A 162 -5.24 7.30 -2.66
N LEU A 163 -4.26 7.64 -1.82
CA LEU A 163 -4.44 8.57 -0.69
C LEU A 163 -4.27 10.04 -1.09
N GLY A 164 -3.99 10.34 -2.38
CA GLY A 164 -3.76 11.70 -2.87
C GLY A 164 -2.37 12.25 -2.56
N GLU A 165 -1.46 11.45 -1.99
CA GLU A 165 -0.10 11.85 -1.64
C GLU A 165 0.85 11.68 -2.85
N TYR A 166 0.56 12.38 -3.94
CA TYR A 166 1.18 12.16 -5.25
C TYR A 166 2.70 12.40 -5.27
N ASP A 167 3.20 13.39 -4.55
CA ASP A 167 4.65 13.66 -4.50
C ASP A 167 5.42 12.53 -3.83
N LYS A 168 4.85 11.94 -2.78
CA LYS A 168 5.44 10.75 -2.15
C LYS A 168 5.32 9.52 -3.06
N ALA A 169 4.19 9.37 -3.76
CA ALA A 169 4.01 8.30 -4.74
C ALA A 169 5.08 8.36 -5.85
N ILE A 170 5.36 9.56 -6.39
CA ILE A 170 6.44 9.78 -7.37
C ILE A 170 7.78 9.28 -6.82
N SER A 171 8.10 9.59 -5.55
CA SER A 171 9.35 9.13 -4.93
C SER A 171 9.43 7.61 -4.85
N TYR A 172 8.34 6.95 -4.49
CA TYR A 172 8.25 5.48 -4.44
C TYR A 172 8.42 4.85 -5.83
N PHE A 173 7.71 5.34 -6.84
CA PHE A 173 7.83 4.81 -8.22
C PHE A 173 9.21 5.09 -8.82
N THR A 174 9.78 6.25 -8.56
CA THR A 174 11.13 6.58 -9.06
C THR A 174 12.20 5.70 -8.43
N SER A 175 12.06 5.31 -7.16
CA SER A 175 13.03 4.44 -6.49
C SER A 175 13.11 3.05 -7.14
N LEU A 176 12.05 2.59 -7.80
CA LEU A 176 12.03 1.32 -8.53
C LEU A 176 13.03 1.29 -9.68
N THR A 177 13.28 2.42 -10.33
CA THR A 177 14.25 2.51 -11.43
C THR A 177 15.70 2.26 -10.97
N GLN A 178 15.97 2.34 -9.67
CA GLN A 178 17.27 2.09 -9.05
C GLN A 178 17.37 0.69 -8.43
N SER A 179 16.30 -0.09 -8.43
CA SER A 179 16.30 -1.44 -7.87
C SER A 179 17.06 -2.43 -8.76
N ALA A 180 17.46 -3.56 -8.18
CA ALA A 180 18.10 -4.66 -8.93
C ALA A 180 17.14 -5.36 -9.90
N TYR A 181 15.84 -5.14 -9.78
CA TYR A 181 14.80 -5.78 -10.58
C TYR A 181 13.98 -4.74 -11.34
N ASN A 182 13.60 -5.07 -12.57
CA ASN A 182 12.84 -4.20 -13.47
C ASN A 182 11.39 -4.66 -13.72
N ASN A 183 10.89 -5.54 -12.86
CA ASN A 183 9.56 -6.14 -13.01
C ASN A 183 8.40 -5.13 -13.05
N PHE A 184 8.59 -3.94 -12.47
CA PHE A 184 7.57 -2.90 -12.37
C PHE A 184 7.91 -1.61 -13.11
N ASP A 185 8.91 -1.63 -14.01
CA ASP A 185 9.40 -0.38 -14.64
C ASP A 185 8.32 0.32 -15.47
N GLU A 186 7.59 -0.41 -16.29
CA GLU A 186 6.54 0.17 -17.13
C GLU A 186 5.39 0.74 -16.30
N GLU A 187 4.92 -0.02 -15.32
CA GLU A 187 3.86 0.41 -14.41
C GLU A 187 4.30 1.61 -13.57
N ALA A 188 5.54 1.59 -13.08
CA ALA A 188 6.08 2.69 -12.29
C ALA A 188 6.22 3.98 -13.11
N GLN A 189 6.69 3.89 -14.36
CA GLN A 189 6.75 5.04 -15.26
C GLN A 189 5.34 5.61 -15.53
N TRP A 190 4.39 4.74 -15.83
CA TRP A 190 3.01 5.12 -16.04
C TRP A 190 2.42 5.83 -14.82
N MET A 191 2.54 5.24 -13.64
CA MET A 191 2.04 5.83 -12.39
C MET A 191 2.76 7.12 -12.02
N THR A 192 4.05 7.26 -12.37
CA THR A 192 4.80 8.50 -12.20
C THR A 192 4.23 9.61 -13.08
N ALA A 193 3.93 9.32 -14.36
CA ALA A 193 3.31 10.29 -15.26
C ALA A 193 1.94 10.75 -14.74
N LEU A 194 1.10 9.80 -14.31
CA LEU A 194 -0.20 10.11 -13.72
C LEU A 194 -0.07 10.96 -12.44
N SER A 195 0.91 10.67 -11.60
CA SER A 195 1.15 11.44 -10.38
C SER A 195 1.57 12.88 -10.69
N TYR A 196 2.42 13.09 -11.73
CA TYR A 196 2.77 14.44 -12.19
C TYR A 196 1.57 15.18 -12.78
N GLU A 197 0.65 14.50 -13.47
CA GLU A 197 -0.60 15.12 -13.94
C GLU A 197 -1.44 15.61 -12.75
N LYS A 198 -1.61 14.75 -11.72
CA LYS A 198 -2.39 15.10 -10.52
C LYS A 198 -1.79 16.27 -9.73
N THR A 199 -0.47 16.45 -9.76
CA THR A 199 0.22 17.60 -9.12
C THR A 199 0.32 18.83 -10.04
N GLY A 200 -0.29 18.79 -11.23
CA GLY A 200 -0.25 19.90 -12.19
C GLY A 200 1.08 20.07 -12.92
N GLN A 201 2.03 19.16 -12.74
CA GLN A 201 3.36 19.21 -13.36
C GLN A 201 3.34 18.65 -14.79
N LYS A 202 2.47 19.21 -15.65
CA LYS A 202 2.19 18.71 -17.01
C LYS A 202 3.44 18.49 -17.86
N ASN A 203 4.42 19.39 -17.80
CA ASN A 203 5.67 19.25 -18.60
C ASN A 203 6.45 17.98 -18.21
N LYS A 204 6.48 17.62 -16.93
CA LYS A 204 7.13 16.41 -16.47
C LYS A 204 6.33 15.17 -16.85
N ALA A 205 5.01 15.23 -16.72
CA ALA A 205 4.12 14.16 -17.16
C ALA A 205 4.31 13.86 -18.65
N ASN A 206 4.22 14.90 -19.51
CA ASN A 206 4.40 14.76 -20.96
C ASN A 206 5.77 14.16 -21.33
N LYS A 207 6.85 14.58 -20.64
CA LYS A 207 8.17 14.00 -20.88
C LYS A 207 8.20 12.48 -20.64
N ILE A 208 7.56 12.02 -19.56
CA ILE A 208 7.50 10.57 -19.27
C ILE A 208 6.57 9.86 -20.24
N LEU A 209 5.41 10.46 -20.57
CA LEU A 209 4.49 9.88 -21.55
C LEU A 209 5.16 9.69 -22.92
N LEU A 210 5.96 10.66 -23.36
CA LEU A 210 6.76 10.51 -24.60
C LEU A 210 7.74 9.33 -24.51
N GLN A 211 8.43 9.18 -23.37
CA GLN A 211 9.34 8.05 -23.15
C GLN A 211 8.59 6.70 -23.22
N ILE A 212 7.40 6.61 -22.62
CA ILE A 212 6.55 5.41 -22.68
C ILE A 212 6.16 5.09 -24.13
N VAL A 213 5.81 6.11 -24.92
CA VAL A 213 5.49 5.94 -26.35
C VAL A 213 6.68 5.43 -27.15
N GLU A 214 7.89 5.97 -26.89
CA GLU A 214 9.12 5.55 -27.56
C GLU A 214 9.50 4.10 -27.21
N GLN A 215 9.22 3.65 -26.00
CA GLN A 215 9.51 2.27 -25.54
C GLN A 215 8.60 1.23 -26.19
N LYS A 216 7.44 1.64 -26.71
CA LYS A 216 6.43 0.76 -27.35
C LYS A 216 5.99 -0.40 -26.46
N GLY A 217 5.91 -0.17 -25.16
CA GLY A 217 5.48 -1.11 -24.14
C GLY A 217 3.96 -1.18 -24.03
N TYR A 218 3.51 -1.82 -22.97
CA TYR A 218 2.09 -2.03 -22.69
C TYR A 218 1.28 -0.72 -22.66
N TYR A 219 1.84 0.35 -22.08
CA TYR A 219 1.15 1.63 -21.89
C TYR A 219 1.28 2.59 -23.08
N GLU A 220 1.86 2.17 -24.22
CA GLU A 220 2.06 3.05 -25.39
C GLU A 220 0.77 3.73 -25.85
N LYS A 221 -0.29 2.94 -26.06
CA LYS A 221 -1.58 3.45 -26.55
C LYS A 221 -2.21 4.45 -25.58
N GLN A 222 -2.20 4.13 -24.29
CA GLN A 222 -2.73 4.99 -23.25
C GLN A 222 -1.92 6.30 -23.14
N ALA A 223 -0.59 6.22 -23.26
CA ALA A 223 0.28 7.38 -23.23
C ALA A 223 0.04 8.32 -24.43
N ARG A 224 -0.17 7.77 -25.63
CA ARG A 224 -0.54 8.57 -26.82
C ARG A 224 -1.85 9.33 -26.67
N LEU A 225 -2.83 8.75 -25.96
CA LEU A 225 -4.12 9.39 -25.74
C LEU A 225 -4.05 10.53 -24.71
N LYS A 226 -2.98 10.63 -23.94
CA LYS A 226 -2.77 11.65 -22.91
C LYS A 226 -1.88 12.82 -23.35
N LEU A 227 -1.16 12.68 -24.45
CA LEU A 227 -0.34 13.72 -25.07
C LEU A 227 -1.16 14.70 -25.88
#